data_75e0992aa59fb80a8222fadd58f28580
#
_entry.id   75e0992aa59fb80a8222fadd58f28580
#
_cell.length_a   1.000
_cell.length_b   1.000
_cell.length_c   1.000
_cell.angle_alpha   90.00
_cell.angle_beta   90.00
_cell.angle_gamma   90.00
#
_symmetry.space_group_name_H-M   'P 1'
#
loop_
_entity.id
_entity.type
_entity.pdbx_description
1 polymer ?
#
loop_
_entity_poly.entity_id
_entity_poly.type
_entity_poly.pdbx_seq_one_letter_code
_entity_poly.pdbx_strand_id
1 'polypeptide(L)'
;MEGVTTDAWTQAQVELHGRLTLSELADLFETSAPKIDAIIHNFPQPIISQFVMDAVTHEQDMRSALGVPGGRDSKAVEVGVGFFLNLIEVSDPPLFNELTSTSVSQWDILRSLTGRRTVKQMNALGLDGEAIALHFPGSPFSLPKEAVE
;
A
#
# COMPACT_ATOMS: atom_id res chain seq x y z
N MET A 1 -10.59 2.92 -18.61
CA MET A 1 -10.61 3.97 -17.54
C MET A 1 -9.24 4.65 -17.57
N GLU A 2 -9.08 5.54 -18.53
CA GLU A 2 -7.85 6.33 -18.69
C GLU A 2 -7.81 7.41 -17.59
N GLY A 3 -6.69 7.53 -16.88
CA GLY A 3 -6.45 8.60 -15.90
C GLY A 3 -6.87 8.32 -14.45
N VAL A 4 -7.51 7.18 -14.13
CA VAL A 4 -7.76 6.77 -12.74
C VAL A 4 -6.43 6.38 -12.09
N THR A 5 -6.23 6.79 -10.82
CA THR A 5 -4.98 6.57 -10.05
C THR A 5 -3.77 7.45 -10.45
N THR A 6 -3.95 8.45 -11.33
CA THR A 6 -2.92 9.47 -11.56
C THR A 6 -2.93 10.53 -10.46
N ASP A 7 -1.80 11.22 -10.27
CA ASP A 7 -1.71 12.33 -9.30
C ASP A 7 -2.79 13.39 -9.53
N ALA A 8 -3.09 13.71 -10.81
CA ALA A 8 -4.15 14.65 -11.15
C ALA A 8 -5.54 14.16 -10.75
N TRP A 9 -5.82 12.86 -10.91
CA TRP A 9 -7.07 12.26 -10.45
C TRP A 9 -7.17 12.27 -8.93
N THR A 10 -6.10 11.89 -8.24
CA THR A 10 -6.03 11.90 -6.78
C THR A 10 -6.23 13.31 -6.24
N GLN A 11 -5.57 14.31 -6.82
CA GLN A 11 -5.72 15.70 -6.44
C GLN A 11 -7.18 16.18 -6.61
N ALA A 12 -7.83 15.81 -7.72
CA ALA A 12 -9.24 16.15 -7.95
C ALA A 12 -10.17 15.51 -6.89
N GLN A 13 -9.90 14.29 -6.43
CA GLN A 13 -10.66 13.67 -5.33
C GLN A 13 -10.44 14.41 -4.01
N VAL A 14 -9.21 14.80 -3.70
CA VAL A 14 -8.90 15.60 -2.51
C VAL A 14 -9.63 16.94 -2.54
N GLU A 15 -9.64 17.63 -3.67
CA GLU A 15 -10.35 18.91 -3.82
C GLU A 15 -11.87 18.76 -3.71
N LEU A 16 -12.43 17.70 -4.29
CA LEU A 16 -13.86 17.38 -4.23
C LEU A 16 -14.34 17.15 -2.80
N HIS A 17 -13.54 16.43 -2.01
CA HIS A 17 -13.90 16.00 -0.65
C HIS A 17 -13.26 16.85 0.46
N GLY A 18 -12.30 17.72 0.14
CA GLY A 18 -11.50 18.47 1.09
C GLY A 18 -12.24 19.47 1.98
N ARG A 19 -13.54 19.70 1.71
CA ARG A 19 -14.41 20.55 2.55
C ARG A 19 -15.24 19.75 3.55
N LEU A 20 -15.24 18.44 3.44
CA LEU A 20 -15.98 17.57 4.34
C LEU A 20 -15.25 17.44 5.68
N THR A 21 -16.00 17.36 6.75
CA THR A 21 -15.49 16.99 8.07
C THR A 21 -15.12 15.50 8.10
N LEU A 22 -14.31 15.09 9.07
CA LEU A 22 -13.97 13.66 9.25
C LEU A 22 -15.21 12.80 9.46
N SER A 23 -16.25 13.30 10.13
CA SER A 23 -17.51 12.57 10.30
C SER A 23 -18.22 12.37 8.97
N GLU A 24 -18.32 13.40 8.15
CA GLU A 24 -18.95 13.32 6.83
C GLU A 24 -18.17 12.39 5.88
N LEU A 25 -16.82 12.38 5.98
CA LEU A 25 -15.99 11.43 5.24
C LEU A 25 -16.22 9.99 5.71
N ALA A 26 -16.34 9.76 7.02
CA ALA A 26 -16.66 8.44 7.57
C ALA A 26 -18.03 7.95 7.09
N ASP A 27 -19.05 8.80 7.14
CA ASP A 27 -20.40 8.48 6.65
C ASP A 27 -20.39 8.15 5.14
N LEU A 28 -19.61 8.92 4.36
CA LEU A 28 -19.44 8.66 2.93
C LEU A 28 -18.76 7.31 2.69
N PHE A 29 -17.75 6.98 3.49
CA PHE A 29 -17.04 5.69 3.40
C PHE A 29 -18.00 4.54 3.74
N GLU A 30 -18.71 4.62 4.87
CA GLU A 30 -19.69 3.60 5.30
C GLU A 30 -20.80 3.37 4.27
N THR A 31 -21.31 4.43 3.64
CA THR A 31 -22.34 4.32 2.59
C THR A 31 -21.82 3.81 1.27
N SER A 32 -20.52 3.92 1.03
CA SER A 32 -19.87 3.47 -0.22
C SER A 32 -19.37 2.02 -0.13
N ALA A 33 -18.93 1.56 1.04
CA ALA A 33 -18.38 0.22 1.24
C ALA A 33 -19.32 -0.91 0.74
N PRO A 34 -20.63 -0.92 1.05
CA PRO A 34 -21.53 -1.97 0.54
C PRO A 34 -21.65 -2.02 -0.98
N LYS A 35 -21.40 -0.90 -1.67
CA LYS A 35 -21.42 -0.86 -3.15
C LYS A 35 -20.20 -1.56 -3.74
N ILE A 36 -19.04 -1.43 -3.08
CA ILE A 36 -17.82 -2.16 -3.46
C ILE A 36 -18.01 -3.64 -3.14
N ASP A 37 -18.50 -4.00 -1.95
CA ASP A 37 -18.75 -5.37 -1.54
C ASP A 37 -19.68 -6.12 -2.53
N ALA A 38 -20.68 -5.42 -3.07
CA ALA A 38 -21.61 -5.99 -4.04
C ALA A 38 -20.97 -6.35 -5.38
N ILE A 39 -19.85 -5.74 -5.75
CA ILE A 39 -19.23 -5.93 -7.09
C ILE A 39 -17.83 -6.54 -7.02
N ILE A 40 -17.16 -6.53 -5.87
CA ILE A 40 -15.75 -6.91 -5.75
C ILE A 40 -15.48 -8.35 -6.23
N HIS A 41 -16.43 -9.25 -6.00
CA HIS A 41 -16.32 -10.65 -6.44
C HIS A 41 -16.34 -10.84 -7.96
N ASN A 42 -16.72 -9.81 -8.74
CA ASN A 42 -16.67 -9.85 -10.20
C ASN A 42 -15.29 -9.53 -10.77
N PHE A 43 -14.35 -9.08 -9.93
CA PHE A 43 -12.99 -8.81 -10.36
C PHE A 43 -12.09 -10.04 -10.23
N PRO A 44 -11.09 -10.22 -11.12
CA PRO A 44 -10.09 -11.26 -10.96
C PRO A 44 -9.25 -11.04 -9.70
N GLN A 45 -8.78 -12.16 -9.11
CA GLN A 45 -8.07 -12.17 -7.84
C GLN A 45 -6.90 -11.17 -7.76
N PRO A 46 -6.05 -10.95 -8.79
CA PRO A 46 -4.99 -9.95 -8.72
C PRO A 46 -5.51 -8.52 -8.47
N ILE A 47 -6.66 -8.16 -9.04
CA ILE A 47 -7.29 -6.85 -8.82
C ILE A 47 -7.86 -6.76 -7.40
N ILE A 48 -8.47 -7.83 -6.89
CA ILE A 48 -8.95 -7.87 -5.50
C ILE A 48 -7.78 -7.68 -4.53
N SER A 49 -6.67 -8.38 -4.75
CA SER A 49 -5.47 -8.24 -3.92
C SER A 49 -4.88 -6.83 -3.99
N GLN A 50 -4.93 -6.17 -5.15
CA GLN A 50 -4.52 -4.78 -5.32
C GLN A 50 -5.41 -3.83 -4.50
N PHE A 51 -6.72 -4.00 -4.51
CA PHE A 51 -7.63 -3.19 -3.69
C PHE A 51 -7.36 -3.36 -2.19
N VAL A 52 -7.11 -4.60 -1.75
CA VAL A 52 -6.77 -4.88 -0.35
C VAL A 52 -5.44 -4.22 0.01
N MET A 53 -4.44 -4.33 -0.85
CA MET A 53 -3.12 -3.70 -0.68
C MET A 53 -3.24 -2.18 -0.55
N ASP A 54 -4.02 -1.55 -1.43
CA ASP A 54 -4.24 -0.11 -1.42
C ASP A 54 -4.96 0.33 -0.13
N ALA A 55 -6.06 -0.33 0.21
CA ALA A 55 -6.83 -0.03 1.42
C ALA A 55 -6.02 -0.17 2.70
N VAL A 56 -5.26 -1.27 2.87
CA VAL A 56 -4.44 -1.48 4.08
C VAL A 56 -3.27 -0.50 4.14
N THR A 57 -2.70 -0.12 3.00
CA THR A 57 -1.62 0.88 2.95
C THR A 57 -2.11 2.22 3.49
N HIS A 58 -3.26 2.69 3.03
CA HIS A 58 -3.86 3.93 3.50
C HIS A 58 -4.40 3.84 4.94
N GLU A 59 -4.93 2.69 5.37
CA GLU A 59 -5.27 2.46 6.77
C GLU A 59 -4.04 2.66 7.67
N GLN A 60 -2.91 2.08 7.29
CA GLN A 60 -1.67 2.21 8.06
C GLN A 60 -1.13 3.65 8.05
N ASP A 61 -1.27 4.38 6.93
CA ASP A 61 -0.92 5.81 6.87
C ASP A 61 -1.77 6.63 7.85
N MET A 62 -3.09 6.40 7.89
CA MET A 62 -4.00 7.08 8.84
C MET A 62 -3.68 6.72 10.28
N ARG A 63 -3.42 5.43 10.58
CA ARG A 63 -3.05 4.99 11.94
C ARG A 63 -1.77 5.65 12.42
N SER A 64 -0.77 5.74 11.53
CA SER A 64 0.51 6.41 11.83
C SER A 64 0.30 7.89 12.13
N ALA A 65 -0.45 8.59 11.28
CA ALA A 65 -0.74 10.02 11.46
C ALA A 65 -1.52 10.33 12.75
N LEU A 66 -2.38 9.42 13.19
CA LEU A 66 -3.17 9.56 14.42
C LEU A 66 -2.45 9.04 15.67
N GLY A 67 -1.29 8.41 15.53
CA GLY A 67 -0.58 7.77 16.64
C GLY A 67 -1.35 6.59 17.26
N VAL A 68 -2.18 5.88 16.46
CA VAL A 68 -3.02 4.76 16.90
C VAL A 68 -2.55 3.47 16.20
N PRO A 69 -1.42 2.88 16.63
CA PRO A 69 -0.89 1.67 15.98
C PRO A 69 -1.86 0.48 16.11
N GLY A 70 -1.88 -0.39 15.11
CA GLY A 70 -2.72 -1.60 15.11
C GLY A 70 -2.82 -2.23 13.73
N GLY A 71 -3.38 -3.45 13.66
CA GLY A 71 -3.62 -4.14 12.40
C GLY A 71 -2.36 -4.58 11.62
N ARG A 72 -1.17 -4.50 12.21
CA ARG A 72 0.10 -4.82 11.54
C ARG A 72 0.24 -6.30 11.18
N ASP A 73 -0.42 -7.18 11.92
CA ASP A 73 -0.44 -8.64 11.70
C ASP A 73 -1.78 -9.10 11.07
N SER A 74 -2.49 -8.19 10.40
CA SER A 74 -3.79 -8.49 9.81
C SER A 74 -3.65 -9.31 8.52
N LYS A 75 -4.70 -10.06 8.18
CA LYS A 75 -4.79 -10.76 6.88
C LYS A 75 -4.69 -9.80 5.70
N ALA A 76 -5.11 -8.54 5.85
CA ALA A 76 -4.99 -7.53 4.81
C ALA A 76 -3.52 -7.19 4.52
N VAL A 77 -2.67 -7.10 5.55
CA VAL A 77 -1.21 -6.93 5.38
C VAL A 77 -0.60 -8.11 4.63
N GLU A 78 -0.95 -9.35 5.01
CA GLU A 78 -0.49 -10.57 4.32
C GLU A 78 -0.89 -10.57 2.83
N VAL A 79 -2.15 -10.22 2.53
CA VAL A 79 -2.64 -10.14 1.14
C VAL A 79 -1.93 -9.02 0.37
N GLY A 80 -1.69 -7.87 0.99
CA GLY A 80 -0.96 -6.76 0.38
C GLY A 80 0.49 -7.11 0.04
N VAL A 81 1.20 -7.79 0.94
CA VAL A 81 2.55 -8.30 0.67
C VAL A 81 2.51 -9.33 -0.47
N GLY A 82 1.57 -10.29 -0.42
CA GLY A 82 1.39 -11.31 -1.45
C GLY A 82 1.15 -10.72 -2.84
N PHE A 83 0.44 -9.59 -2.94
CA PHE A 83 0.25 -8.88 -4.21
C PHE A 83 1.59 -8.48 -4.84
N PHE A 84 2.49 -7.87 -4.05
CA PHE A 84 3.82 -7.48 -4.55
C PHE A 84 4.72 -8.68 -4.82
N LEU A 85 4.72 -9.69 -3.93
CA LEU A 85 5.54 -10.88 -4.12
C LEU A 85 5.21 -11.60 -5.43
N ASN A 86 3.93 -11.69 -5.82
CA ASN A 86 3.54 -12.27 -7.10
C ASN A 86 4.10 -11.50 -8.32
N LEU A 87 4.26 -10.17 -8.20
CA LEU A 87 4.86 -9.35 -9.25
C LEU A 87 6.39 -9.51 -9.28
N ILE A 88 7.01 -9.51 -8.10
CA ILE A 88 8.47 -9.59 -7.93
C ILE A 88 8.98 -11.00 -8.29
N GLU A 89 8.23 -12.07 -8.01
CA GLU A 89 8.60 -13.44 -8.37
C GLU A 89 8.96 -13.58 -9.85
N VAL A 90 8.24 -12.88 -10.71
CA VAL A 90 8.45 -12.91 -12.17
C VAL A 90 9.54 -11.93 -12.61
N SER A 91 9.58 -10.74 -12.02
CA SER A 91 10.45 -9.65 -12.47
C SER A 91 11.85 -9.67 -11.83
N ASP A 92 11.95 -10.15 -10.58
CA ASP A 92 13.20 -10.16 -9.79
C ASP A 92 13.22 -11.37 -8.83
N PRO A 93 13.48 -12.59 -9.32
CA PRO A 93 13.53 -13.78 -8.47
C PRO A 93 14.53 -13.72 -7.31
N PRO A 94 15.71 -13.07 -7.42
CA PRO A 94 16.59 -12.85 -6.28
C PRO A 94 15.93 -12.08 -5.13
N LEU A 95 15.31 -10.94 -5.43
CA LEU A 95 14.59 -10.15 -4.43
C LEU A 95 13.39 -10.90 -3.85
N PHE A 96 12.65 -11.66 -4.66
CA PHE A 96 11.56 -12.53 -4.19
C PHE A 96 12.06 -13.52 -3.13
N ASN A 97 13.19 -14.21 -3.40
CA ASN A 97 13.77 -15.17 -2.46
C ASN A 97 14.20 -14.49 -1.15
N GLU A 98 14.78 -13.31 -1.22
CA GLU A 98 15.14 -12.52 -0.03
C GLU A 98 13.89 -12.19 0.79
N LEU A 99 12.87 -11.56 0.18
CA LEU A 99 11.66 -11.11 0.85
C LEU A 99 10.85 -12.26 1.45
N THR A 100 10.90 -13.45 0.86
CA THR A 100 10.19 -14.63 1.37
C THR A 100 10.95 -15.39 2.45
N SER A 101 12.27 -15.23 2.54
CA SER A 101 13.14 -15.90 3.53
C SER A 101 13.53 -15.01 4.72
N THR A 102 13.27 -13.71 4.66
CA THR A 102 13.62 -12.77 5.72
C THR A 102 12.77 -12.97 6.98
N SER A 103 13.33 -12.59 8.14
CA SER A 103 12.60 -12.49 9.42
C SER A 103 11.92 -11.12 9.64
N VAL A 104 12.05 -10.21 8.68
CA VAL A 104 11.39 -8.89 8.73
C VAL A 104 9.87 -9.07 8.71
N SER A 105 9.15 -8.26 9.51
CA SER A 105 7.70 -8.36 9.58
C SER A 105 7.04 -8.06 8.23
N GLN A 106 5.93 -8.73 7.93
CA GLN A 106 5.17 -8.46 6.71
C GLN A 106 4.69 -7.00 6.64
N TRP A 107 4.40 -6.38 7.78
CA TRP A 107 4.06 -4.97 7.84
C TRP A 107 5.24 -4.09 7.37
N ASP A 108 6.47 -4.33 7.83
CA ASP A 108 7.65 -3.58 7.38
C ASP A 108 7.97 -3.85 5.91
N ILE A 109 7.77 -5.07 5.42
CA ILE A 109 7.89 -5.41 4.00
C ILE A 109 6.84 -4.60 3.18
N LEU A 110 5.57 -4.59 3.59
CA LEU A 110 4.52 -3.81 2.92
C LEU A 110 4.87 -2.32 2.88
N ARG A 111 5.30 -1.75 4.03
CA ARG A 111 5.70 -0.33 4.11
C ARG A 111 6.89 -0.02 3.21
N SER A 112 7.83 -0.96 3.08
CA SER A 112 8.96 -0.86 2.16
C SER A 112 8.51 -0.85 0.70
N LEU A 113 7.70 -1.83 0.31
CA LEU A 113 7.22 -2.00 -1.07
C LEU A 113 6.22 -0.92 -1.53
N THR A 114 5.60 -0.22 -0.60
CA THR A 114 4.66 0.88 -0.89
C THR A 114 5.29 2.28 -0.77
N GLY A 115 6.62 2.38 -0.63
CA GLY A 115 7.32 3.66 -0.57
C GLY A 115 7.12 4.43 0.74
N ARG A 116 6.96 3.74 1.87
CA ARG A 116 6.84 4.33 3.21
C ARG A 116 8.10 4.15 4.05
N ARG A 117 9.17 3.62 3.43
CA ARG A 117 10.50 3.51 4.04
C ARG A 117 11.55 4.09 3.10
N THR A 118 12.50 4.84 3.63
CA THR A 118 13.72 5.22 2.91
C THR A 118 14.59 3.99 2.70
N VAL A 119 15.49 4.02 1.72
CA VAL A 119 16.52 2.98 1.53
C VAL A 119 17.29 2.72 2.84
N LYS A 120 17.65 3.77 3.55
CA LYS A 120 18.34 3.66 4.85
C LYS A 120 17.52 2.88 5.89
N GLN A 121 16.21 3.11 5.96
CA GLN A 121 15.33 2.38 6.88
C GLN A 121 15.19 0.91 6.46
N MET A 122 15.05 0.62 5.16
CA MET A 122 14.98 -0.74 4.63
C MET A 122 16.25 -1.53 4.96
N ASN A 123 17.42 -0.92 4.72
CA ASN A 123 18.71 -1.54 5.05
C ASN A 123 18.89 -1.77 6.57
N ALA A 124 18.40 -0.85 7.39
CA ALA A 124 18.41 -1.02 8.85
C ALA A 124 17.51 -2.15 9.35
N LEU A 125 16.47 -2.50 8.59
CA LEU A 125 15.60 -3.67 8.85
C LEU A 125 16.23 -4.99 8.36
N GLY A 126 17.31 -4.92 7.55
CA GLY A 126 17.96 -6.08 6.96
C GLY A 126 17.41 -6.47 5.59
N LEU A 127 16.73 -5.55 4.92
CA LEU A 127 16.27 -5.70 3.53
C LEU A 127 17.29 -5.05 2.57
N ASP A 128 17.38 -5.52 1.33
CA ASP A 128 18.10 -4.82 0.26
C ASP A 128 17.25 -3.63 -0.24
N GLY A 129 17.43 -2.50 0.42
CA GLY A 129 16.68 -1.27 0.10
C GLY A 129 16.98 -0.73 -1.30
N GLU A 130 18.20 -0.94 -1.82
CA GLU A 130 18.60 -0.56 -3.17
C GLU A 130 17.87 -1.41 -4.21
N ALA A 131 17.80 -2.73 -4.02
CA ALA A 131 17.07 -3.63 -4.91
C ALA A 131 15.56 -3.26 -4.91
N ILE A 132 14.96 -3.07 -3.73
CA ILE A 132 13.57 -2.63 -3.62
C ILE A 132 13.34 -1.30 -4.36
N ALA A 133 14.27 -0.35 -4.23
CA ALA A 133 14.16 0.96 -4.86
C ALA A 133 14.09 0.91 -6.39
N LEU A 134 14.65 -0.11 -7.03
CA LEU A 134 14.61 -0.30 -8.48
C LEU A 134 13.20 -0.61 -9.01
N HIS A 135 12.28 -1.04 -8.15
CA HIS A 135 10.89 -1.33 -8.52
C HIS A 135 9.96 -0.10 -8.51
N PHE A 136 10.42 1.06 -8.03
CA PHE A 136 9.61 2.28 -7.99
C PHE A 136 9.46 3.01 -9.33
N PRO A 137 10.48 3.10 -10.22
CA PRO A 137 10.32 3.77 -11.50
C PRO A 137 9.18 3.18 -12.34
N GLY A 138 8.21 4.03 -12.71
CA GLY A 138 7.01 3.61 -13.46
C GLY A 138 5.89 3.00 -12.62
N SER A 139 6.07 2.85 -11.30
CA SER A 139 5.01 2.48 -10.37
C SER A 139 4.29 3.73 -9.83
N PRO A 140 3.11 3.58 -9.19
CA PRO A 140 2.43 4.70 -8.53
C PRO A 140 3.09 5.11 -7.21
N PHE A 141 4.14 4.42 -6.78
CA PHE A 141 4.83 4.68 -5.52
C PHE A 141 6.14 5.42 -5.74
N SER A 142 6.58 6.14 -4.73
CA SER A 142 7.87 6.83 -4.69
C SER A 142 8.53 6.68 -3.33
N LEU A 143 9.86 6.69 -3.32
CA LEU A 143 10.59 6.68 -2.06
C LEU A 143 10.42 8.01 -1.32
N PRO A 144 10.24 8.00 0.01
CA PRO A 144 10.24 9.21 0.79
C PRO A 144 11.65 9.80 0.85
N LYS A 145 11.75 11.13 0.84
CA LYS A 145 13.03 11.85 0.98
C LYS A 145 13.60 11.73 2.39
N GLU A 146 12.70 11.65 3.37
CA GLU A 146 13.00 11.56 4.80
C GLU A 146 12.17 10.44 5.43
N ALA A 147 12.61 9.95 6.58
CA ALA A 147 11.86 8.96 7.34
C ALA A 147 10.51 9.56 7.79
N VAL A 148 9.41 8.87 7.47
CA VAL A 148 8.05 9.33 7.80
C VAL A 148 7.43 8.58 8.99
N GLU A 149 8.07 7.51 9.48
CA GLU A 149 7.67 6.70 10.65
C GLU A 149 8.88 6.31 11.49
#